data_82e19d7533b8cdebcc3c1b7d06da8d0a
#
_entry.id   82e19d7533b8cdebcc3c1b7d06da8d0a
#
_cell.length_a   1.000
_cell.length_b   1.000
_cell.length_c   1.000
_cell.angle_alpha   90.00
_cell.angle_beta   90.00
_cell.angle_gamma   90.00
#
_symmetry.space_group_name_H-M   'P 1'
#
loop_
_entity.id
_entity.type
_entity.pdbx_description
1 polymer ?
#
loop_
_entity_poly.entity_id
_entity_poly.type
_entity_poly.pdbx_seq_one_letter_code
_entity_poly.pdbx_strand_id
1 'polypeptide(L)'
;MEFLVRIDIDLPADVPEPRRRELLEAEADRGRELLASGALRRIWRVPGRWANVSLYDAADATKLHALLTSLPLWPWMDIHVEALATHPLEVP
;
A
#
# COMPACT_ATOMS: atom_id res chain seq x y z
N MET A 1 -2.42 7.52 13.65
CA MET A 1 -3.72 7.53 12.95
C MET A 1 -3.75 6.42 11.93
N GLU A 2 -4.81 5.64 11.92
CA GLU A 2 -4.90 4.47 11.06
C GLU A 2 -5.73 4.72 9.81
N PHE A 3 -5.31 4.09 8.71
CA PHE A 3 -5.98 4.20 7.42
C PHE A 3 -6.10 2.81 6.81
N LEU A 4 -7.28 2.50 6.31
CA LEU A 4 -7.50 1.30 5.50
C LEU A 4 -7.31 1.69 4.04
N VAL A 5 -6.40 0.99 3.35
CA VAL A 5 -5.99 1.36 1.99
C VAL A 5 -6.22 0.17 1.06
N ARG A 6 -7.05 0.37 0.04
CA ARG A 6 -7.23 -0.58 -1.06
C ARG A 6 -6.36 -0.15 -2.23
N ILE A 7 -5.53 -1.06 -2.74
CA ILE A 7 -4.68 -0.81 -3.91
C ILE A 7 -4.95 -1.88 -4.96
N ASP A 8 -5.33 -1.44 -6.15
CA ASP A 8 -5.38 -2.26 -7.36
C ASP A 8 -4.21 -1.84 -8.26
N ILE A 9 -3.45 -2.81 -8.78
CA ILE A 9 -2.27 -2.54 -9.60
C ILE A 9 -2.54 -2.95 -11.04
N ASP A 10 -2.25 -2.05 -11.97
CA ASP A 10 -2.38 -2.30 -13.41
C ASP A 10 -1.08 -1.91 -14.11
N LEU A 11 -0.07 -2.76 -14.00
CA LEU A 11 1.18 -2.58 -14.71
C LEU A 11 1.01 -3.04 -16.15
N PRO A 12 1.22 -2.14 -17.15
CA PRO A 12 1.00 -2.50 -18.56
C PRO A 12 1.80 -3.73 -19.00
N ALA A 13 1.16 -4.58 -19.81
CA ALA A 13 1.78 -5.81 -20.28
C ALA A 13 2.99 -5.56 -21.18
N ASP A 14 3.08 -4.38 -21.79
CA ASP A 14 4.18 -3.98 -22.67
C ASP A 14 5.40 -3.41 -21.95
N VAL A 15 5.39 -3.36 -20.61
CA VAL A 15 6.60 -3.05 -19.86
C VAL A 15 7.57 -4.22 -20.04
N PRO A 16 8.73 -3.99 -20.69
CA PRO A 16 9.62 -5.10 -21.04
C PRO A 16 10.44 -5.59 -19.87
N GLU A 17 10.90 -6.83 -19.95
CA GLU A 17 11.96 -7.33 -19.11
C GLU A 17 13.31 -6.72 -19.58
N PRO A 18 14.26 -6.41 -18.69
CA PRO A 18 14.25 -6.67 -17.24
C PRO A 18 13.57 -5.58 -16.41
N ARG A 19 13.03 -4.51 -17.04
CA ARG A 19 12.42 -3.37 -16.32
C ARG A 19 11.27 -3.81 -15.43
N ARG A 20 10.42 -4.71 -15.93
CA ARG A 20 9.30 -5.26 -15.18
C ARG A 20 9.77 -5.93 -13.90
N ARG A 21 10.79 -6.78 -13.99
CA ARG A 21 11.35 -7.47 -12.82
C ARG A 21 11.92 -6.49 -11.80
N GLU A 22 12.66 -5.48 -12.25
CA GLU A 22 13.23 -4.46 -11.36
C GLU A 22 12.15 -3.72 -10.58
N LEU A 23 11.05 -3.35 -11.25
CA LEU A 23 9.93 -2.68 -10.60
C LEU A 23 9.27 -3.57 -9.55
N LEU A 24 9.04 -4.84 -9.86
CA LEU A 24 8.41 -5.77 -8.92
C LEU A 24 9.29 -6.04 -7.71
N GLU A 25 10.60 -6.20 -7.92
CA GLU A 25 11.56 -6.37 -6.82
C GLU A 25 11.64 -5.14 -5.95
N ALA A 26 11.72 -3.95 -6.55
CA ALA A 26 11.76 -2.69 -5.81
C ALA A 26 10.50 -2.45 -5.01
N GLU A 27 9.34 -2.79 -5.56
CA GLU A 27 8.06 -2.70 -4.87
C GLU A 27 8.04 -3.62 -3.63
N ALA A 28 8.48 -4.86 -3.78
CA ALA A 28 8.54 -5.82 -2.67
C ALA A 28 9.51 -5.34 -1.58
N ASP A 29 10.66 -4.82 -1.96
CA ASP A 29 11.65 -4.30 -1.01
C ASP A 29 11.09 -3.10 -0.24
N ARG A 30 10.42 -2.18 -0.92
CA ARG A 30 9.80 -1.03 -0.27
C ARG A 30 8.69 -1.45 0.68
N GLY A 31 7.88 -2.44 0.28
CA GLY A 31 6.84 -3.01 1.15
C GLY A 31 7.44 -3.58 2.44
N ARG A 32 8.54 -4.30 2.34
CA ARG A 32 9.24 -4.85 3.52
C ARG A 32 9.77 -3.75 4.43
N GLU A 33 10.33 -2.67 3.87
CA GLU A 33 10.79 -1.51 4.64
C GLU A 33 9.63 -0.88 5.42
N LEU A 34 8.48 -0.70 4.77
CA LEU A 34 7.30 -0.12 5.41
C LEU A 34 6.77 -1.03 6.52
N LEU A 35 6.76 -2.34 6.32
CA LEU A 35 6.39 -3.30 7.37
C LEU A 35 7.36 -3.22 8.56
N ALA A 36 8.66 -3.19 8.29
CA ALA A 36 9.67 -3.12 9.33
C ALA A 36 9.59 -1.82 10.12
N SER A 37 9.23 -0.70 9.48
CA SER A 37 9.10 0.60 10.14
C SER A 37 7.84 0.74 10.99
N GLY A 38 6.85 -0.14 10.81
CA GLY A 38 5.53 -0.05 11.44
C GLY A 38 4.56 0.88 10.73
N ALA A 39 4.96 1.54 9.64
CA ALA A 39 4.06 2.38 8.85
C ALA A 39 2.99 1.53 8.16
N LEU A 40 3.39 0.40 7.59
CA LEU A 40 2.48 -0.62 7.09
C LEU A 40 2.31 -1.68 8.18
N ARG A 41 1.10 -1.75 8.78
CA ARG A 41 0.82 -2.63 9.91
C ARG A 41 0.43 -4.03 9.48
N ARG A 42 -0.46 -4.12 8.51
CA ARG A 42 -1.01 -5.36 7.98
C ARG A 42 -1.26 -5.21 6.48
N ILE A 43 -1.18 -6.31 5.77
CA ILE A 43 -1.51 -6.36 4.35
C ILE A 43 -2.16 -7.71 4.03
N TRP A 44 -3.21 -7.67 3.18
CA TRP A 44 -3.94 -8.86 2.73
C TRP A 44 -4.06 -8.83 1.21
N ARG A 45 -3.94 -10.00 0.60
CA ARG A 45 -4.24 -10.16 -0.83
C ARG A 45 -5.75 -10.17 -1.05
N VAL A 46 -6.22 -9.47 -2.08
CA VAL A 46 -7.60 -9.63 -2.54
C VAL A 46 -7.64 -10.86 -3.44
N PRO A 47 -8.43 -11.88 -3.08
CA PRO A 47 -8.47 -13.12 -3.86
C PRO A 47 -8.83 -12.88 -5.33
N GLY A 48 -8.04 -13.50 -6.23
CA GLY A 48 -8.29 -13.45 -7.67
C GLY A 48 -7.91 -12.16 -8.37
N ARG A 49 -7.27 -11.20 -7.67
CA ARG A 49 -6.88 -9.91 -8.24
C ARG A 49 -5.44 -9.56 -7.89
N TRP A 50 -4.81 -8.75 -8.73
CA TRP A 50 -3.56 -8.09 -8.36
C TRP A 50 -3.89 -6.83 -7.57
N ALA A 51 -4.31 -7.07 -6.36
CA ALA A 51 -4.80 -6.03 -5.46
C ALA A 51 -4.54 -6.44 -4.02
N ASN A 52 -4.47 -5.45 -3.14
CA ASN A 52 -4.34 -5.68 -1.71
C ASN A 52 -5.18 -4.70 -0.91
N VAL A 53 -5.45 -5.07 0.33
CA VAL A 53 -5.98 -4.18 1.36
C VAL A 53 -4.94 -4.10 2.45
N SER A 54 -4.63 -2.91 2.90
CA SER A 54 -3.56 -2.66 3.86
C SER A 54 -4.05 -1.78 4.99
N LEU A 55 -3.44 -1.98 6.17
CA LEU A 55 -3.61 -1.10 7.30
C LEU A 55 -2.33 -0.30 7.49
N TYR A 56 -2.42 1.01 7.29
CA TYR A 56 -1.32 1.95 7.49
C TYR A 56 -1.49 2.75 8.77
N ASP A 57 -0.38 3.07 9.41
CA ASP A 57 -0.33 4.02 10.52
C ASP A 57 0.55 5.20 10.11
N ALA A 58 -0.03 6.39 10.10
CA ALA A 58 0.66 7.62 9.74
C ALA A 58 0.14 8.76 10.62
N ALA A 59 0.95 9.80 10.79
CA ALA A 59 0.59 10.94 11.65
C ALA A 59 -0.65 11.67 11.13
N ASP A 60 -0.76 11.77 9.80
CA ASP A 60 -1.86 12.45 9.12
C ASP A 60 -1.96 11.99 7.66
N ALA A 61 -2.93 12.53 6.93
CA ALA A 61 -3.15 12.18 5.53
C ALA A 61 -1.98 12.58 4.63
N THR A 62 -1.29 13.67 4.93
CA THR A 62 -0.11 14.11 4.17
C THR A 62 1.03 13.11 4.29
N LYS A 63 1.27 12.60 5.49
CA LYS A 63 2.28 11.56 5.70
C LYS A 63 1.90 10.26 5.00
N LEU A 64 0.62 9.87 5.06
CA LEU A 64 0.15 8.70 4.33
C LEU A 64 0.40 8.84 2.83
N HIS A 65 0.09 10.01 2.26
CA HIS A 65 0.34 10.28 0.84
C HIS A 65 1.81 10.09 0.49
N ALA A 66 2.72 10.59 1.33
CA ALA A 66 4.16 10.42 1.12
C ALA A 66 4.58 8.95 1.15
N LEU A 67 3.99 8.15 2.05
CA LEU A 67 4.26 6.72 2.11
C LEU A 67 3.78 6.00 0.85
N LEU A 68 2.55 6.27 0.42
CA LEU A 68 1.96 5.62 -0.75
C LEU A 68 2.68 5.99 -2.05
N THR A 69 3.05 7.26 -2.21
CA THR A 69 3.77 7.71 -3.42
C THR A 69 5.23 7.27 -3.44
N SER A 70 5.76 6.77 -2.32
CA SER A 70 7.09 6.17 -2.27
C SER A 70 7.14 4.76 -2.84
N LEU A 71 5.98 4.14 -3.09
CA LEU A 71 5.90 2.81 -3.67
C LEU A 71 6.30 2.86 -5.15
N PRO A 72 7.26 2.03 -5.60
CA PRO A 72 7.72 2.06 -6.99
C PRO A 72 6.64 1.85 -8.05
N LEU A 73 5.60 1.08 -7.73
CA LEU A 73 4.48 0.84 -8.65
C LEU A 73 3.38 1.89 -8.54
N TRP A 74 3.55 2.92 -7.70
CA TRP A 74 2.52 3.94 -7.49
C TRP A 74 1.91 4.50 -8.77
N PRO A 75 2.66 4.81 -9.87
CA PRO A 75 2.05 5.35 -11.09
C PRO A 75 0.98 4.45 -11.72
N TRP A 76 1.01 3.16 -11.40
CA TRP A 76 0.07 2.16 -11.95
C TRP A 76 -0.91 1.65 -10.91
N MET A 77 -1.06 2.36 -9.79
CA MET A 77 -1.98 1.99 -8.72
C MET A 77 -3.26 2.80 -8.80
N ASP A 78 -4.38 2.10 -8.58
CA ASP A 78 -5.66 2.72 -8.24
C ASP A 78 -5.84 2.56 -6.74
N ILE A 79 -5.86 3.68 -6.02
CA ILE A 79 -5.80 3.69 -4.56
C ILE A 79 -7.08 4.29 -3.98
N HIS A 80 -7.68 3.57 -3.05
CA HIS A 80 -8.79 4.04 -2.25
C HIS A 80 -8.42 4.02 -0.78
N VAL A 81 -8.63 5.14 -0.08
CA VAL A 81 -8.23 5.33 1.32
C VAL A 81 -9.44 5.61 2.19
N GLU A 82 -9.55 4.92 3.31
CA GLU A 82 -10.50 5.24 4.36
C GLU A 82 -9.74 5.55 5.65
N ALA A 83 -9.96 6.75 6.20
CA ALA A 83 -9.44 7.10 7.51
C ALA A 83 -10.28 6.39 8.58
N LEU A 84 -9.61 5.81 9.57
CA LEU A 84 -10.25 5.05 10.61
C LEU A 84 -10.24 5.84 11.91
N ALA A 85 -11.40 5.92 12.56
CA ALA A 85 -11.55 6.51 13.88
C ALA A 85 -11.90 5.40 14.87
N THR A 86 -11.59 5.64 16.14
CA THR A 86 -11.95 4.69 17.20
C THR A 86 -13.47 4.63 17.34
N HIS A 87 -14.00 3.42 17.29
CA HIS A 87 -15.41 3.17 17.56
C HIS A 87 -15.59 3.00 19.07
N PRO A 88 -16.69 3.53 19.67
CA PRO A 88 -16.90 3.40 21.11
C PRO A 88 -16.92 1.95 21.62
N LEU A 89 -17.31 0.99 20.79
CA LEU A 89 -17.29 -0.44 21.17
C LEU A 89 -15.87 -1.02 21.27
N GLU A 90 -14.87 -0.38 20.69
CA GLU A 90 -13.47 -0.81 20.73
C GLU A 90 -12.72 -0.23 21.94
N VAL A 91 -13.39 0.56 22.78
CA VAL A 91 -12.79 1.14 23.98
C VAL A 91 -13.09 0.21 25.15
N PRO A 92 -12.06 -0.22 25.92
CA PRO A 92 -12.24 -1.08 27.09
C PRO A 92 -13.08 -0.39 28.19
#